data_6e55bd8bc108f21753a944853d792d8f
#
_entry.id   6e55bd8bc108f21753a944853d792d8f
#
_cell.length_a   1.000
_cell.length_b   1.000
_cell.length_c   1.000
_cell.angle_alpha   90.00
_cell.angle_beta   90.00
_cell.angle_gamma   90.00
#
_symmetry.space_group_name_H-M   'P 1'
#
loop_
_entity.id
_entity.type
_entity.pdbx_description
1 polymer ?
#
loop_
_entity_poly.entity_id
_entity_poly.type
_entity_poly.pdbx_seq_one_letter_code
_entity_poly.pdbx_strand_id
1 'polypeptide(L)'
;TTSGFRLPSQYSGNSSASQQFTAVNPQLTYVLAGNALTLANQGAIVNVFVAGVQLTDAEYSVTGGNLVLVSQPTAQDLIDINLYAKQFYRLGTVIHTAGALPIQELERVGGSELYHLLSSNLTKPTTTYPIYTYKGNYLNVYPTTIQSGISVNYLRKPIPPIWNFSGNTQYVFSPSTSNNFELHSSEQAEVIIKILLYAGVVVRDREIIEVAASQIQQEEMNQKS
;
A
#
# COMPACT_ATOMS: atom_id res chain seq x y z
N THR A 1 -14.99 -0.95 -28.14
CA THR A 1 -14.54 -1.51 -26.85
C THR A 1 -13.16 -0.97 -26.58
N THR A 2 -12.99 -0.22 -25.51
CA THR A 2 -11.68 0.30 -25.04
C THR A 2 -11.08 -0.71 -24.07
N SER A 3 -9.82 -1.10 -24.24
CA SER A 3 -9.09 -1.90 -23.28
C SER A 3 -8.69 -1.02 -22.09
N GLY A 4 -9.60 -0.88 -21.12
CA GLY A 4 -9.37 -0.07 -19.91
C GLY A 4 -8.86 -0.93 -18.77
N PHE A 5 -7.64 -0.68 -18.33
CA PHE A 5 -7.06 -1.30 -17.12
C PHE A 5 -7.27 -0.36 -15.94
N ARG A 6 -7.96 -0.85 -14.92
CA ARG A 6 -8.24 -0.07 -13.72
C ARG A 6 -7.06 -0.10 -12.75
N LEU A 7 -6.57 1.08 -12.37
CA LEU A 7 -5.61 1.20 -11.28
C LEU A 7 -6.30 1.05 -9.92
N PRO A 8 -5.56 0.68 -8.86
CA PRO A 8 -6.08 0.67 -7.50
C PRO A 8 -6.65 2.05 -7.16
N SER A 9 -7.95 2.16 -7.12
CA SER A 9 -8.63 3.44 -6.89
C SER A 9 -8.69 3.79 -5.41
N GLN A 10 -8.89 5.07 -5.13
CA GLN A 10 -9.36 5.47 -3.80
C GLN A 10 -10.73 4.81 -3.59
N TYR A 11 -10.84 3.99 -2.56
CA TYR A 11 -12.10 3.35 -2.23
C TYR A 11 -13.09 4.41 -1.71
N SER A 12 -14.31 4.37 -2.24
CA SER A 12 -15.44 5.13 -1.69
C SER A 12 -16.01 4.50 -0.40
N GLY A 13 -15.33 3.50 0.15
CA GLY A 13 -15.67 2.79 1.38
C GLY A 13 -14.55 2.87 2.43
N ASN A 14 -14.64 2.07 3.49
CA ASN A 14 -13.61 1.98 4.52
C ASN A 14 -12.25 1.61 3.88
N SER A 15 -11.25 2.46 4.09
CA SER A 15 -9.88 2.23 3.59
C SER A 15 -9.12 1.17 4.40
N SER A 16 -9.69 0.71 5.50
CA SER A 16 -9.16 -0.34 6.36
C SER A 16 -10.28 -1.19 6.95
N ALA A 17 -9.94 -2.43 7.27
CA ALA A 17 -10.80 -3.34 8.02
C ALA A 17 -9.93 -4.17 8.95
N SER A 18 -10.46 -4.53 10.11
CA SER A 18 -9.85 -5.48 11.02
C SER A 18 -10.83 -6.60 11.33
N GLN A 19 -10.30 -7.79 11.54
CA GLN A 19 -11.08 -8.95 11.95
C GLN A 19 -10.25 -9.76 12.95
N GLN A 20 -10.91 -10.30 13.98
CA GLN A 20 -10.29 -11.10 15.00
C GLN A 20 -10.88 -12.50 15.00
N PHE A 21 -10.04 -13.49 15.20
CA PHE A 21 -10.40 -14.88 15.38
C PHE A 21 -9.80 -15.42 16.67
N THR A 22 -10.44 -16.43 17.24
CA THR A 22 -9.84 -17.24 18.31
C THR A 22 -9.34 -18.54 17.69
N ALA A 23 -8.09 -18.90 17.96
CA ALA A 23 -7.50 -20.11 17.44
C ALA A 23 -8.19 -21.35 18.02
N VAL A 24 -8.54 -22.27 17.13
CA VAL A 24 -9.08 -23.58 17.47
C VAL A 24 -8.15 -24.64 16.91
N ASN A 25 -7.69 -25.55 17.76
CA ASN A 25 -6.78 -26.61 17.32
C ASN A 25 -7.60 -27.76 16.69
N PRO A 26 -7.29 -28.30 15.51
CA PRO A 26 -6.18 -28.01 14.59
C PRO A 26 -6.53 -27.10 13.40
N GLN A 27 -7.00 -25.88 13.62
CA GLN A 27 -7.42 -24.99 12.51
C GLN A 27 -6.26 -24.10 12.01
N LEU A 28 -6.01 -24.12 10.70
CA LEU A 28 -5.03 -23.25 10.01
C LEU A 28 -5.69 -22.24 9.08
N THR A 29 -6.98 -22.42 8.77
CA THR A 29 -7.69 -21.57 7.82
C THR A 29 -8.82 -20.80 8.49
N TYR A 30 -8.83 -19.49 8.31
CA TYR A 30 -9.82 -18.57 8.88
C TYR A 30 -10.49 -17.79 7.76
N VAL A 31 -11.81 -17.79 7.72
CA VAL A 31 -12.60 -17.18 6.66
C VAL A 31 -12.85 -15.71 6.95
N LEU A 32 -12.41 -14.84 6.06
CA LEU A 32 -12.65 -13.40 6.15
C LEU A 32 -14.10 -13.07 5.76
N ALA A 33 -14.68 -12.08 6.41
CA ALA A 33 -16.05 -11.64 6.18
C ALA A 33 -16.16 -10.12 6.00
N GLY A 34 -17.29 -9.66 5.48
CA GLY A 34 -17.61 -8.23 5.36
C GLY A 34 -16.55 -7.41 4.63
N ASN A 35 -16.16 -6.28 5.22
CA ASN A 35 -15.16 -5.38 4.63
C ASN A 35 -13.78 -6.01 4.52
N ALA A 36 -13.39 -6.90 5.45
CA ALA A 36 -12.12 -7.62 5.39
C ALA A 36 -12.05 -8.52 4.15
N LEU A 37 -13.09 -9.28 3.86
CA LEU A 37 -13.19 -10.09 2.64
C LEU A 37 -13.12 -9.22 1.37
N THR A 38 -13.81 -8.08 1.36
CA THR A 38 -13.80 -7.15 0.23
C THR A 38 -12.40 -6.62 -0.04
N LEU A 39 -11.69 -6.15 1.00
CA LEU A 39 -10.34 -5.64 0.88
C LEU A 39 -9.33 -6.72 0.49
N ALA A 40 -9.44 -7.93 1.05
CA ALA A 40 -8.60 -9.07 0.70
C ALA A 40 -8.70 -9.43 -0.80
N ASN A 41 -9.93 -9.49 -1.33
CA ASN A 41 -10.18 -9.76 -2.75
C ASN A 41 -9.65 -8.65 -3.68
N GLN A 42 -9.41 -7.47 -3.15
CA GLN A 42 -8.85 -6.32 -3.88
C GLN A 42 -7.32 -6.21 -3.73
N GLY A 43 -6.68 -7.20 -3.12
CA GLY A 43 -5.23 -7.22 -2.92
C GLY A 43 -4.75 -6.15 -1.92
N ALA A 44 -5.48 -5.96 -0.84
CA ALA A 44 -5.09 -5.06 0.26
C ALA A 44 -3.73 -5.44 0.87
N ILE A 45 -3.15 -4.50 1.60
CA ILE A 45 -2.02 -4.78 2.47
C ILE A 45 -2.58 -5.50 3.69
N VAL A 46 -1.97 -6.61 4.07
CA VAL A 46 -2.45 -7.46 5.16
C VAL A 46 -1.38 -7.53 6.23
N ASN A 47 -1.75 -7.27 7.47
CA ASN A 47 -0.92 -7.51 8.64
C ASN A 47 -1.64 -8.54 9.53
N VAL A 48 -0.95 -9.61 9.85
CA VAL A 48 -1.49 -10.70 10.70
C VAL A 48 -0.70 -10.75 12.00
N PHE A 49 -1.40 -10.88 13.11
CA PHE A 49 -0.82 -11.04 14.44
C PHE A 49 -1.40 -12.30 15.08
N VAL A 50 -0.56 -13.08 15.75
CA VAL A 50 -0.95 -14.21 16.56
C VAL A 50 -0.45 -13.98 17.98
N ALA A 51 -1.34 -14.00 18.96
CA ALA A 51 -1.05 -13.67 20.35
C ALA A 51 -0.28 -12.32 20.50
N GLY A 52 -0.61 -11.34 19.66
CA GLY A 52 0.02 -10.01 19.64
C GLY A 52 1.37 -9.91 18.92
N VAL A 53 1.89 -11.01 18.38
CA VAL A 53 3.15 -11.04 17.60
C VAL A 53 2.83 -10.97 16.12
N GLN A 54 3.42 -10.00 15.40
CA GLN A 54 3.23 -9.86 13.95
C GLN A 54 3.94 -10.99 13.21
N LEU A 55 3.23 -11.65 12.29
CA LEU A 55 3.76 -12.65 11.39
C LEU A 55 4.41 -12.00 10.17
N THR A 56 5.41 -12.66 9.63
CA THR A 56 6.03 -12.32 8.34
C THR A 56 5.20 -12.86 7.17
N ASP A 57 5.39 -12.31 5.97
CA ASP A 57 4.68 -12.74 4.74
C ASP A 57 4.93 -14.21 4.37
N ALA A 58 5.98 -14.84 4.94
CA ALA A 58 6.26 -16.25 4.73
C ALA A 58 5.44 -17.18 5.66
N GLU A 59 4.84 -16.65 6.72
CA GLU A 59 4.13 -17.41 7.75
C GLU A 59 2.62 -17.48 7.55
N TYR A 60 2.11 -16.72 6.58
CA TYR A 60 0.70 -16.77 6.21
C TYR A 60 0.47 -16.49 4.73
N SER A 61 -0.72 -16.80 4.26
CA SER A 61 -1.21 -16.38 2.94
C SER A 61 -2.68 -15.99 3.00
N VAL A 62 -3.09 -15.06 2.13
CA VAL A 62 -4.50 -14.67 1.99
C VAL A 62 -4.92 -14.93 0.56
N THR A 63 -5.80 -15.89 0.35
CA THR A 63 -6.26 -16.30 -0.98
C THR A 63 -7.75 -16.60 -0.97
N GLY A 64 -8.49 -16.03 -1.92
CA GLY A 64 -9.92 -16.29 -2.08
C GLY A 64 -10.75 -15.94 -0.83
N GLY A 65 -10.32 -14.94 -0.06
CA GLY A 65 -10.98 -14.54 1.17
C GLY A 65 -10.66 -15.40 2.39
N ASN A 66 -9.69 -16.29 2.31
CA ASN A 66 -9.23 -17.11 3.41
C ASN A 66 -7.82 -16.67 3.86
N LEU A 67 -7.66 -16.48 5.17
CA LEU A 67 -6.35 -16.41 5.83
C LEU A 67 -5.90 -17.84 6.11
N VAL A 68 -4.74 -18.24 5.61
CA VAL A 68 -4.13 -19.54 5.88
C VAL A 68 -2.80 -19.32 6.58
N LEU A 69 -2.63 -19.90 7.76
CA LEU A 69 -1.39 -19.86 8.53
C LEU A 69 -0.50 -21.06 8.17
N VAL A 70 0.81 -20.85 8.11
CA VAL A 70 1.80 -21.91 7.86
C VAL A 70 1.99 -22.77 9.11
N SER A 71 2.02 -22.14 10.28
CA SER A 71 2.18 -22.80 11.57
C SER A 71 0.88 -22.74 12.36
N GLN A 72 0.61 -23.80 13.11
CA GLN A 72 -0.57 -23.88 13.95
C GLN A 72 -0.42 -22.99 15.19
N PRO A 73 -1.34 -22.04 15.42
CA PRO A 73 -1.37 -21.27 16.65
C PRO A 73 -1.77 -22.15 17.85
N THR A 74 -1.43 -21.73 19.06
CA THR A 74 -1.90 -22.36 20.28
C THR A 74 -3.42 -22.17 20.42
N ALA A 75 -4.11 -23.20 20.96
CA ALA A 75 -5.54 -23.08 21.20
C ALA A 75 -5.84 -21.86 22.10
N GLN A 76 -6.85 -21.07 21.71
CA GLN A 76 -7.27 -19.81 22.34
C GLN A 76 -6.37 -18.60 22.07
N ASP A 77 -5.28 -18.70 21.30
CA ASP A 77 -4.58 -17.51 20.83
C ASP A 77 -5.52 -16.61 20.02
N LEU A 78 -5.39 -15.31 20.21
CA LEU A 78 -6.10 -14.33 19.38
C LEU A 78 -5.33 -14.11 18.10
N ILE A 79 -6.04 -14.20 16.98
CA ILE A 79 -5.52 -13.94 15.65
C ILE A 79 -6.18 -12.66 15.14
N ASP A 80 -5.39 -11.59 15.06
CA ASP A 80 -5.84 -10.31 14.54
C ASP A 80 -5.35 -10.15 13.11
N ILE A 81 -6.24 -9.82 12.20
CA ILE A 81 -5.92 -9.48 10.82
C ILE A 81 -6.34 -8.05 10.52
N ASN A 82 -5.40 -7.24 10.06
CA ASN A 82 -5.63 -5.88 9.65
C ASN A 82 -5.38 -5.73 8.16
N LEU A 83 -6.36 -5.23 7.43
CA LEU A 83 -6.30 -5.02 5.99
C LEU A 83 -6.39 -3.54 5.65
N TYR A 84 -5.51 -3.08 4.78
CA TYR A 84 -5.44 -1.70 4.33
C TYR A 84 -5.50 -1.61 2.82
N ALA A 85 -6.39 -0.77 2.29
CA ALA A 85 -6.49 -0.51 0.87
C ALA A 85 -5.19 0.10 0.33
N LYS A 86 -4.66 -0.44 -0.78
CA LYS A 86 -3.53 0.16 -1.50
C LYS A 86 -4.01 1.42 -2.21
N GLN A 87 -3.73 2.58 -1.63
CA GLN A 87 -4.10 3.85 -2.25
C GLN A 87 -3.04 4.28 -3.27
N PHE A 88 -3.46 4.41 -4.51
CA PHE A 88 -2.63 4.93 -5.59
C PHE A 88 -2.23 6.39 -5.32
N TYR A 89 -0.96 6.71 -5.50
CA TYR A 89 -0.43 8.06 -5.41
C TYR A 89 0.09 8.56 -6.76
N ARG A 90 1.03 7.84 -7.36
CA ARG A 90 1.68 8.24 -8.60
C ARG A 90 1.96 7.04 -9.50
N LEU A 91 1.68 7.19 -10.79
CA LEU A 91 2.02 6.22 -11.81
C LEU A 91 3.53 6.26 -12.09
N GLY A 92 4.15 5.10 -12.13
CA GLY A 92 5.50 4.88 -12.64
C GLY A 92 5.45 4.33 -14.06
N THR A 93 6.25 3.30 -14.31
CA THR A 93 6.39 2.65 -15.61
C THR A 93 5.23 1.69 -15.88
N VAL A 94 4.73 1.70 -17.09
CA VAL A 94 3.74 0.74 -17.61
C VAL A 94 4.45 -0.16 -18.61
N ILE A 95 4.36 -1.47 -18.42
CA ILE A 95 5.00 -2.47 -19.28
C ILE A 95 3.98 -3.48 -19.80
N HIS A 96 4.23 -3.98 -21.00
CA HIS A 96 3.47 -5.06 -21.62
C HIS A 96 4.34 -6.30 -21.71
N THR A 97 3.83 -7.40 -21.20
CA THR A 97 4.47 -8.71 -21.24
C THR A 97 3.49 -9.70 -21.87
N ALA A 98 3.64 -10.02 -23.13
CA ALA A 98 2.76 -10.96 -23.82
C ALA A 98 3.56 -12.09 -24.45
N GLY A 99 3.43 -13.29 -23.89
CA GLY A 99 3.96 -14.54 -24.45
C GLY A 99 5.47 -14.50 -24.71
N ALA A 100 5.86 -14.79 -25.95
CA ALA A 100 7.28 -14.85 -26.37
C ALA A 100 7.87 -13.50 -26.82
N LEU A 101 7.09 -12.42 -26.75
CA LEU A 101 7.58 -11.08 -27.10
C LEU A 101 8.47 -10.52 -25.99
N PRO A 102 9.50 -9.71 -26.31
CA PRO A 102 10.27 -9.01 -25.31
C PRO A 102 9.38 -8.06 -24.49
N ILE A 103 9.77 -7.84 -23.25
CA ILE A 103 9.11 -6.85 -22.37
C ILE A 103 9.18 -5.47 -23.04
N GLN A 104 8.04 -4.83 -23.18
CA GLN A 104 7.93 -3.52 -23.84
C GLN A 104 7.39 -2.49 -22.86
N GLU A 105 8.07 -1.36 -22.78
CA GLU A 105 7.55 -0.19 -22.08
C GLU A 105 6.53 0.52 -22.97
N LEU A 106 5.39 0.91 -22.39
CA LEU A 106 4.37 1.69 -23.08
C LEU A 106 4.65 3.17 -22.93
N GLU A 107 4.56 3.89 -24.04
CA GLU A 107 4.67 5.34 -24.06
C GLU A 107 3.36 5.99 -23.61
N ARG A 108 3.47 7.00 -22.74
CA ARG A 108 2.32 7.80 -22.32
C ARG A 108 2.03 8.89 -23.32
N VAL A 109 0.81 8.92 -23.83
CA VAL A 109 0.37 9.89 -24.83
C VAL A 109 -0.76 10.77 -24.29
N GLY A 110 -0.73 12.05 -24.61
CA GLY A 110 -1.81 12.99 -24.28
C GLY A 110 -3.07 12.75 -25.12
N GLY A 111 -4.23 13.18 -24.62
CA GLY A 111 -5.50 12.94 -25.32
C GLY A 111 -5.58 13.56 -26.72
N SER A 112 -5.00 14.76 -26.93
CA SER A 112 -4.96 15.43 -28.25
C SER A 112 -4.02 14.72 -29.21
N GLU A 113 -2.87 14.30 -28.74
CA GLU A 113 -1.86 13.58 -29.51
C GLU A 113 -2.35 12.20 -29.95
N LEU A 114 -3.11 11.52 -29.10
CA LEU A 114 -3.71 10.24 -29.41
C LEU A 114 -4.52 10.28 -30.71
N TYR A 115 -5.33 11.34 -30.93
CA TYR A 115 -6.14 11.45 -32.14
C TYR A 115 -5.27 11.57 -33.39
N HIS A 116 -4.17 12.29 -33.33
CA HIS A 116 -3.22 12.40 -34.44
C HIS A 116 -2.55 11.06 -34.74
N LEU A 117 -2.12 10.33 -33.70
CA LEU A 117 -1.51 9.02 -33.88
C LEU A 117 -2.49 7.98 -34.45
N LEU A 118 -3.73 8.00 -34.00
CA LEU A 118 -4.74 7.04 -34.49
C LEU A 118 -5.23 7.36 -35.92
N SER A 119 -5.15 8.61 -36.37
CA SER A 119 -5.58 9.01 -37.72
C SER A 119 -4.56 8.70 -38.81
N SER A 120 -3.31 8.48 -38.46
CA SER A 120 -2.23 8.21 -39.41
C SER A 120 -1.92 6.70 -39.46
N ASN A 121 -1.89 6.15 -40.67
CA ASN A 121 -1.52 4.74 -40.85
C ASN A 121 -0.04 4.46 -40.54
N LEU A 122 0.83 5.49 -40.59
CA LEU A 122 2.26 5.36 -40.35
C LEU A 122 2.59 5.37 -38.84
N THR A 123 1.90 6.20 -38.06
CA THR A 123 2.17 6.41 -36.63
C THR A 123 1.22 5.68 -35.71
N LYS A 124 0.29 4.91 -36.29
CA LYS A 124 -0.69 4.14 -35.55
C LYS A 124 -0.03 3.13 -34.61
N PRO A 125 -0.43 3.07 -33.32
CA PRO A 125 0.15 2.13 -32.37
C PRO A 125 -0.03 0.68 -32.81
N THR A 126 1.00 -0.10 -32.61
CA THR A 126 1.02 -1.55 -32.92
C THR A 126 1.25 -2.35 -31.64
N THR A 127 1.12 -3.67 -31.72
CA THR A 127 1.45 -4.56 -30.58
C THR A 127 2.92 -4.53 -30.22
N THR A 128 3.79 -4.13 -31.13
CA THR A 128 5.24 -3.95 -30.91
C THR A 128 5.56 -2.60 -30.29
N TYR A 129 4.79 -1.56 -30.59
CA TYR A 129 4.94 -0.21 -30.06
C TYR A 129 3.59 0.25 -29.49
N PRO A 130 3.19 -0.32 -28.33
CA PRO A 130 1.96 0.07 -27.69
C PRO A 130 2.10 1.39 -26.95
N ILE A 131 1.01 2.15 -26.92
CA ILE A 131 0.91 3.40 -26.17
C ILE A 131 -0.24 3.35 -25.19
N TYR A 132 -0.24 4.24 -24.21
CA TYR A 132 -1.37 4.36 -23.31
C TYR A 132 -1.75 5.81 -23.03
N THR A 133 -3.02 6.01 -22.72
CA THR A 133 -3.52 7.25 -22.13
C THR A 133 -3.98 7.01 -20.71
N TYR A 134 -3.77 8.00 -19.86
CA TYR A 134 -4.20 7.96 -18.47
C TYR A 134 -5.34 8.94 -18.24
N LYS A 135 -6.49 8.44 -17.85
CA LYS A 135 -7.68 9.26 -17.56
C LYS A 135 -8.35 8.79 -16.27
N GLY A 136 -8.35 9.65 -15.26
CA GLY A 136 -8.84 9.29 -13.94
C GLY A 136 -8.02 8.14 -13.34
N ASN A 137 -8.66 7.01 -13.05
CA ASN A 137 -8.01 5.80 -12.53
C ASN A 137 -7.87 4.69 -13.58
N TYR A 138 -7.99 5.02 -14.85
CA TYR A 138 -7.93 4.06 -15.95
C TYR A 138 -6.74 4.34 -16.86
N LEU A 139 -6.08 3.26 -17.25
CA LEU A 139 -5.14 3.21 -18.33
C LEU A 139 -5.86 2.65 -19.56
N ASN A 140 -5.98 3.44 -20.60
CA ASN A 140 -6.47 2.96 -21.89
C ASN A 140 -5.28 2.64 -22.78
N VAL A 141 -5.12 1.37 -23.12
CA VAL A 141 -3.99 0.88 -23.91
C VAL A 141 -4.39 0.76 -25.38
N TYR A 142 -3.46 1.09 -26.25
CA TYR A 142 -3.61 0.99 -27.71
C TYR A 142 -2.41 0.23 -28.30
N PRO A 143 -2.64 -0.69 -29.29
CA PRO A 143 -3.94 -1.01 -29.89
C PRO A 143 -4.88 -1.74 -28.94
N THR A 144 -6.18 -1.63 -29.17
CA THR A 144 -7.24 -2.25 -28.36
C THR A 144 -7.25 -3.78 -28.41
N THR A 145 -6.40 -4.38 -29.24
CA THR A 145 -6.16 -5.83 -29.27
C THR A 145 -5.40 -6.33 -28.05
N ILE A 146 -4.68 -5.45 -27.35
CA ILE A 146 -4.00 -5.78 -26.10
C ILE A 146 -5.03 -5.75 -24.96
N GLN A 147 -5.41 -6.93 -24.47
CA GLN A 147 -6.42 -7.09 -23.43
C GLN A 147 -5.85 -7.67 -22.13
N SER A 148 -4.59 -8.10 -22.12
CA SER A 148 -3.92 -8.68 -20.95
C SER A 148 -2.42 -8.45 -21.02
N GLY A 149 -1.68 -8.87 -19.99
CA GLY A 149 -0.22 -8.75 -19.93
C GLY A 149 0.29 -7.35 -19.61
N ILE A 150 -0.56 -6.45 -19.10
CA ILE A 150 -0.13 -5.13 -18.65
C ILE A 150 0.27 -5.18 -17.18
N SER A 151 1.51 -4.83 -16.90
CA SER A 151 2.04 -4.61 -15.55
C SER A 151 2.33 -3.14 -15.33
N VAL A 152 2.05 -2.66 -14.13
CA VAL A 152 2.18 -1.24 -13.79
C VAL A 152 2.96 -1.10 -12.50
N ASN A 153 4.04 -0.36 -12.54
CA ASN A 153 4.73 0.11 -11.34
C ASN A 153 4.08 1.42 -10.89
N TYR A 154 3.77 1.52 -9.61
CA TYR A 154 3.19 2.75 -9.07
C TYR A 154 3.64 2.97 -7.61
N LEU A 155 3.64 4.24 -7.21
CA LEU A 155 3.79 4.61 -5.82
C LEU A 155 2.42 4.58 -5.16
N ARG A 156 2.34 3.96 -4.00
CA ARG A 156 1.16 4.01 -3.14
C ARG A 156 1.34 5.02 -2.01
N LYS A 157 0.25 5.48 -1.46
CA LYS A 157 0.30 6.21 -0.19
C LYS A 157 0.67 5.25 0.94
N PRO A 158 1.51 5.66 1.90
CA PRO A 158 1.78 4.86 3.08
C PRO A 158 0.52 4.69 3.91
N ILE A 159 0.47 3.63 4.69
CA ILE A 159 -0.59 3.41 5.68
C ILE A 159 -0.44 4.48 6.78
N PRO A 160 -1.52 5.15 7.18
CA PRO A 160 -1.44 6.08 8.30
C PRO A 160 -0.96 5.36 9.58
N PRO A 161 0.05 5.92 10.27
CA PRO A 161 0.49 5.35 11.54
C PRO A 161 -0.62 5.53 12.59
N ILE A 162 -0.85 4.50 13.37
CA ILE A 162 -1.85 4.49 14.45
C ILE A 162 -1.19 3.92 15.69
N TRP A 163 -1.23 4.65 16.79
CA TRP A 163 -0.84 4.16 18.08
C TRP A 163 -2.09 3.82 18.90
N ASN A 164 -2.22 2.57 19.29
CA ASN A 164 -3.31 2.09 20.14
C ASN A 164 -2.77 1.45 21.41
N PHE A 165 -3.62 1.42 22.42
CA PHE A 165 -3.31 0.86 23.73
C PHE A 165 -4.46 0.02 24.27
N SER A 166 -4.14 -0.88 25.18
CA SER A 166 -5.11 -1.66 25.97
C SER A 166 -5.01 -1.25 27.44
N GLY A 167 -6.11 -1.42 28.17
CA GLY A 167 -6.20 -1.12 29.61
C GLY A 167 -6.79 0.25 29.93
N ASN A 168 -7.52 0.32 31.02
CA ASN A 168 -8.20 1.54 31.51
C ASN A 168 -7.42 2.28 32.60
N THR A 169 -6.52 1.58 33.30
CA THR A 169 -5.75 2.13 34.42
C THR A 169 -4.29 2.33 34.04
N GLN A 170 -3.75 1.47 33.19
CA GLN A 170 -2.40 1.57 32.66
C GLN A 170 -2.46 1.36 31.16
N TYR A 171 -1.94 2.35 30.42
CA TYR A 171 -1.91 2.30 28.95
C TYR A 171 -0.78 1.39 28.50
N VAL A 172 -1.11 0.17 28.07
CA VAL A 172 -0.16 -0.80 27.50
C VAL A 172 -0.28 -0.78 26.00
N PHE A 173 0.83 -0.60 25.30
CA PHE A 173 0.88 -0.61 23.85
C PHE A 173 0.27 -1.91 23.28
N SER A 174 -0.64 -1.78 22.32
CA SER A 174 -1.29 -2.91 21.65
C SER A 174 -0.76 -3.02 20.21
N PRO A 175 0.18 -3.94 19.92
CA PRO A 175 0.77 -4.07 18.59
C PRO A 175 -0.26 -4.51 17.55
N SER A 176 -1.21 -5.38 17.89
CA SER A 176 -2.22 -5.91 16.96
C SER A 176 -3.21 -4.87 16.43
N THR A 177 -3.39 -3.76 17.15
CA THR A 177 -4.29 -2.67 16.77
C THR A 177 -3.55 -1.39 16.34
N SER A 178 -2.22 -1.40 16.40
CA SER A 178 -1.36 -0.27 16.05
C SER A 178 -0.75 -0.46 14.66
N ASN A 179 -0.45 0.66 13.98
CA ASN A 179 0.31 0.69 12.73
C ASN A 179 1.56 1.51 12.91
N ASN A 180 2.69 0.96 12.54
CA ASN A 180 3.95 1.66 12.55
C ASN A 180 4.14 2.53 11.29
N PHE A 181 5.12 3.42 11.30
CA PHE A 181 5.54 4.17 10.13
C PHE A 181 6.17 3.24 9.10
N GLU A 182 5.79 3.41 7.83
CA GLU A 182 6.42 2.72 6.68
C GLU A 182 7.62 3.52 6.16
N LEU A 183 8.60 3.77 7.03
CA LEU A 183 9.80 4.54 6.72
C LEU A 183 11.04 3.67 6.88
N HIS A 184 12.09 4.00 6.12
CA HIS A 184 13.39 3.35 6.30
C HIS A 184 13.96 3.68 7.68
N SER A 185 14.77 2.77 8.23
CA SER A 185 15.35 2.93 9.56
C SER A 185 16.22 4.20 9.72
N SER A 186 16.80 4.70 8.63
CA SER A 186 17.55 5.97 8.63
C SER A 186 16.70 7.20 8.96
N GLU A 187 15.41 7.14 8.68
CA GLU A 187 14.47 8.26 8.88
C GLU A 187 13.92 8.32 10.32
N GLN A 188 14.23 7.32 11.14
CA GLN A 188 13.68 7.24 12.51
C GLN A 188 14.09 8.42 13.39
N ALA A 189 15.34 8.86 13.29
CA ALA A 189 15.83 9.99 14.07
C ALA A 189 15.07 11.28 13.75
N GLU A 190 14.89 11.57 12.45
CA GLU A 190 14.17 12.75 11.98
C GLU A 190 12.70 12.73 12.43
N VAL A 191 12.04 11.56 12.35
CA VAL A 191 10.66 11.40 12.82
C VAL A 191 10.56 11.68 14.32
N ILE A 192 11.48 11.14 15.14
CA ILE A 192 11.50 11.37 16.59
C ILE A 192 11.65 12.86 16.89
N ILE A 193 12.59 13.55 16.24
CA ILE A 193 12.82 14.98 16.43
C ILE A 193 11.55 15.78 16.06
N LYS A 194 10.90 15.47 14.94
CA LYS A 194 9.66 16.12 14.54
C LYS A 194 8.52 15.87 15.53
N ILE A 195 8.39 14.65 16.05
CA ILE A 195 7.39 14.32 17.08
C ILE A 195 7.65 15.13 18.35
N LEU A 196 8.89 15.21 18.81
CA LEU A 196 9.26 16.00 19.98
C LEU A 196 8.97 17.49 19.78
N LEU A 197 9.25 18.03 18.59
CA LEU A 197 8.92 19.41 18.26
C LEU A 197 7.42 19.68 18.38
N TYR A 198 6.59 18.84 17.79
CA TYR A 198 5.13 18.98 17.89
C TYR A 198 4.62 18.77 19.32
N ALA A 199 5.16 17.81 20.05
CA ALA A 199 4.83 17.58 21.45
C ALA A 199 5.20 18.79 22.32
N GLY A 200 6.37 19.38 22.11
CA GLY A 200 6.83 20.59 22.80
C GLY A 200 5.89 21.77 22.56
N VAL A 201 5.41 21.97 21.33
CA VAL A 201 4.43 23.01 21.00
C VAL A 201 3.10 22.78 21.73
N VAL A 202 2.62 21.54 21.81
CA VAL A 202 1.38 21.20 22.51
C VAL A 202 1.50 21.41 24.02
N VAL A 203 2.60 20.98 24.61
CA VAL A 203 2.89 21.11 26.05
C VAL A 203 3.35 22.54 26.41
N ARG A 204 3.70 23.37 25.41
CA ARG A 204 4.27 24.72 25.56
C ARG A 204 5.62 24.73 26.32
N ASP A 205 6.40 23.67 26.11
CA ASP A 205 7.73 23.54 26.67
C ASP A 205 8.76 24.16 25.71
N ARG A 206 9.34 25.30 26.10
CA ARG A 206 10.31 26.03 25.28
C ARG A 206 11.62 25.28 25.09
N GLU A 207 12.07 24.55 26.09
CA GLU A 207 13.37 23.86 26.03
C GLU A 207 13.31 22.74 25.01
N ILE A 208 12.21 21.95 24.94
CA ILE A 208 12.02 20.90 23.96
C ILE A 208 11.95 21.48 22.55
N ILE A 209 11.25 22.60 22.35
CA ILE A 209 11.13 23.27 21.06
C ILE A 209 12.50 23.76 20.57
N GLU A 210 13.29 24.41 21.41
CA GLU A 210 14.60 24.95 21.04
C GLU A 210 15.61 23.85 20.70
N VAL A 211 15.64 22.75 21.47
CA VAL A 211 16.51 21.60 21.19
C VAL A 211 16.11 20.93 19.88
N ALA A 212 14.82 20.65 19.66
CA ALA A 212 14.35 20.02 18.43
C ALA A 212 14.59 20.91 17.19
N ALA A 213 14.36 22.21 17.29
CA ALA A 213 14.61 23.15 16.21
C ALA A 213 16.10 23.24 15.84
N SER A 214 17.00 23.25 16.84
CA SER A 214 18.44 23.26 16.59
C SER A 214 18.93 22.00 15.91
N GLN A 215 18.39 20.84 16.23
CA GLN A 215 18.73 19.57 15.59
C GLN A 215 18.26 19.54 14.13
N ILE A 216 17.05 20.02 13.83
CA ILE A 216 16.55 20.11 12.46
C ILE A 216 17.47 21.00 11.60
N GLN A 217 17.89 22.17 12.12
CA GLN A 217 18.81 23.04 11.39
C GLN A 217 20.16 22.38 11.14
N GLN A 218 20.67 21.61 12.09
CA GLN A 218 21.93 20.90 11.93
C GLN A 218 21.86 19.79 10.89
N GLU A 219 20.74 19.05 10.85
CA GLU A 219 20.49 18.04 9.82
C GLU A 219 20.36 18.64 8.42
N GLU A 220 19.64 19.76 8.28
CA GLU A 220 19.54 20.47 7.00
C GLU A 220 20.89 21.00 6.50
N MET A 221 21.75 21.45 7.38
CA MET A 221 23.12 21.88 7.00
C MET A 221 23.97 20.68 6.54
N ASN A 222 23.85 19.54 7.21
CA ASN A 222 24.58 18.32 6.85
C ASN A 222 24.11 17.73 5.52
N GLN A 223 22.82 17.88 5.17
CA GLN A 223 22.28 17.42 3.88
C GLN A 223 22.69 18.30 2.70
N LYS A 224 23.08 19.56 2.95
CA LYS A 224 23.48 20.52 1.92
C LYS A 224 25.00 20.58 1.69
N SER A 225 25.78 19.91 2.48
CA SER A 225 27.24 19.81 2.35
C SER A 225 27.64 18.51 1.64
#